data_d1ac169f254bfc91a3d3a0da48beaf81
#
_entry.id   d1ac169f254bfc91a3d3a0da48beaf81
#
_cell.length_a   1.000
_cell.length_b   1.000
_cell.length_c   1.000
_cell.angle_alpha   90.00
_cell.angle_beta   90.00
_cell.angle_gamma   90.00
#
_symmetry.space_group_name_H-M   'P 1'
#
loop_
_entity.id
_entity.type
_entity.pdbx_description
1 polymer ?
#
loop_
_entity_poly.entity_id
_entity_poly.type
_entity_poly.pdbx_seq_one_letter_code
_entity_poly.pdbx_strand_id
1 'polypeptide(L)'
;KKKKIKVTIVSSDKDLMQLVDKETFMLDTMKDKLIGIEQVKEKFGVSPEKVIDVQSLAGDSVDNIPGVPGIGIKTAAELINKFGSLDELLKKAETIKQPKRRQTLLDNKDNALISRKLVTLNQHVPLKETIDDFILKPLDKTKIFDFLDEMEFSKIKKRIEQTYGKSTSFK
;
A
#
# COMPACT_ATOMS: atom_id res chain seq x y z
N LYS A 1 -13.11 2.69 24.29
CA LYS A 1 -12.87 1.36 23.68
C LYS A 1 -12.68 1.62 22.19
N LYS A 2 -11.46 1.40 21.61
CA LYS A 2 -11.26 1.44 20.15
C LYS A 2 -12.18 0.38 19.52
N LYS A 3 -13.10 0.80 18.65
CA LYS A 3 -13.90 -0.13 17.85
C LYS A 3 -12.91 -0.97 17.01
N LYS A 4 -12.98 -2.28 17.07
CA LYS A 4 -12.26 -3.17 16.14
C LYS A 4 -12.97 -3.08 14.80
N ILE A 5 -12.37 -2.38 13.86
CA ILE A 5 -12.91 -2.20 12.51
C ILE A 5 -12.01 -3.02 11.59
N LYS A 6 -12.61 -3.89 10.77
CA LYS A 6 -11.91 -4.55 9.66
C LYS A 6 -11.85 -3.59 8.49
N VAL A 7 -10.67 -3.45 7.90
CA VAL A 7 -10.43 -2.56 6.76
C VAL A 7 -10.00 -3.39 5.55
N THR A 8 -10.60 -3.13 4.40
CA THR A 8 -10.14 -3.67 3.13
C THR A 8 -9.73 -2.51 2.23
N ILE A 9 -8.45 -2.43 1.91
CA ILE A 9 -7.89 -1.45 0.98
C ILE A 9 -7.99 -2.04 -0.43
N VAL A 10 -8.80 -1.44 -1.29
CA VAL A 10 -8.95 -1.90 -2.68
C VAL A 10 -7.96 -1.13 -3.55
N SER A 11 -6.81 -1.75 -3.83
CA SER A 11 -5.73 -1.14 -4.61
C SER A 11 -4.71 -2.19 -5.08
N SER A 12 -4.01 -1.91 -6.19
CA SER A 12 -2.83 -2.64 -6.64
C SER A 12 -1.51 -1.97 -6.23
N ASP A 13 -1.58 -0.83 -5.55
CA ASP A 13 -0.42 -0.07 -5.08
C ASP A 13 0.29 -0.81 -3.94
N LYS A 14 1.54 -1.21 -4.21
CA LYS A 14 2.37 -1.98 -3.27
C LYS A 14 2.74 -1.20 -2.00
N ASP A 15 2.76 0.14 -2.07
CA ASP A 15 3.19 0.97 -0.94
C ASP A 15 2.16 0.93 0.20
N LEU A 16 0.89 0.70 -0.14
CA LEU A 16 -0.16 0.48 0.85
C LEU A 16 -0.01 -0.82 1.65
N MET A 17 0.90 -1.74 1.23
CA MET A 17 1.18 -2.96 1.99
C MET A 17 1.81 -2.70 3.36
N GLN A 18 2.39 -1.51 3.59
CA GLN A 18 2.86 -1.07 4.91
C GLN A 18 1.72 -0.87 5.92
N LEU A 19 0.46 -0.79 5.45
CA LEU A 19 -0.73 -0.62 6.30
C LEU A 19 -1.41 -1.94 6.66
N VAL A 20 -0.97 -3.06 6.08
CA VAL A 20 -1.54 -4.38 6.32
C VAL A 20 -1.22 -4.84 7.74
N ASP A 21 -2.25 -5.30 8.44
CA ASP A 21 -2.13 -5.90 9.78
C ASP A 21 -3.18 -7.01 9.98
N LYS A 22 -3.51 -7.35 11.23
CA LYS A 22 -4.47 -8.39 11.57
C LYS A 22 -5.92 -8.04 11.20
N GLU A 23 -6.23 -6.75 11.10
CA GLU A 23 -7.58 -6.24 10.82
C GLU A 23 -7.63 -5.51 9.46
N THR A 24 -6.47 -5.24 8.84
CA THR A 24 -6.34 -4.51 7.58
C THR A 24 -5.77 -5.41 6.49
N PHE A 25 -6.51 -5.55 5.39
CA PHE A 25 -6.14 -6.35 4.23
C PHE A 25 -6.15 -5.47 2.97
N MET A 26 -5.44 -5.90 1.93
CA MET A 26 -5.58 -5.31 0.60
C MET A 26 -6.26 -6.29 -0.36
N LEU A 27 -7.08 -5.75 -1.26
CA LEU A 27 -7.65 -6.49 -2.38
C LEU A 27 -7.09 -5.89 -3.69
N ASP A 28 -6.20 -6.64 -4.32
CA ASP A 28 -5.72 -6.34 -5.67
C ASP A 28 -6.74 -6.87 -6.69
N THR A 29 -7.60 -5.99 -7.19
CA THR A 29 -8.67 -6.36 -8.14
C THR A 29 -8.14 -6.68 -9.53
N MET A 30 -6.92 -6.27 -9.88
CA MET A 30 -6.30 -6.61 -11.16
C MET A 30 -5.84 -8.07 -11.19
N LYS A 31 -5.48 -8.61 -10.04
CA LYS A 31 -5.00 -10.00 -9.87
C LYS A 31 -6.00 -10.88 -9.15
N ASP A 32 -7.13 -10.32 -8.72
CA ASP A 32 -8.13 -10.97 -7.87
C ASP A 32 -7.49 -11.64 -6.64
N LYS A 33 -6.59 -10.91 -5.98
CA LYS A 33 -5.79 -11.45 -4.87
C LYS A 33 -6.01 -10.67 -3.60
N LEU A 34 -6.40 -11.36 -2.53
CA LEU A 34 -6.41 -10.82 -1.18
C LEU A 34 -4.99 -10.88 -0.60
N ILE A 35 -4.52 -9.74 -0.06
CA ILE A 35 -3.18 -9.56 0.47
C ILE A 35 -3.29 -9.31 1.96
N GLY A 36 -2.81 -10.25 2.74
CA GLY A 36 -2.62 -10.14 4.18
C GLY A 36 -1.13 -10.18 4.54
N ILE A 37 -0.83 -10.38 5.82
CA ILE A 37 0.54 -10.38 6.36
C ILE A 37 1.45 -11.36 5.63
N GLU A 38 0.97 -12.57 5.32
CA GLU A 38 1.79 -13.60 4.69
C GLU A 38 2.16 -13.22 3.23
N GLN A 39 1.21 -12.65 2.47
CA GLN A 39 1.47 -12.18 1.11
C GLN A 39 2.45 -10.99 1.09
N VAL A 40 2.43 -10.13 2.12
CA VAL A 40 3.44 -9.08 2.29
C VAL A 40 4.81 -9.68 2.55
N LYS A 41 4.91 -10.70 3.42
CA LYS A 41 6.15 -11.43 3.68
C LYS A 41 6.68 -12.14 2.43
N GLU A 42 5.81 -12.76 1.64
CA GLU A 42 6.19 -13.37 0.34
C GLU A 42 6.81 -12.33 -0.59
N LYS A 43 6.24 -11.14 -0.66
CA LYS A 43 6.67 -10.09 -1.58
C LYS A 43 7.92 -9.35 -1.13
N PHE A 44 7.97 -8.95 0.14
CA PHE A 44 9.02 -8.10 0.68
C PHE A 44 10.05 -8.84 1.54
N GLY A 45 9.83 -10.10 1.88
CA GLY A 45 10.71 -10.89 2.75
C GLY A 45 10.71 -10.47 4.22
N VAL A 46 9.79 -9.58 4.60
CA VAL A 46 9.62 -9.03 5.96
C VAL A 46 8.14 -8.87 6.28
N SER A 47 7.82 -8.70 7.57
CA SER A 47 6.48 -8.34 8.01
C SER A 47 6.11 -6.89 7.65
N PRO A 48 4.81 -6.54 7.58
CA PRO A 48 4.34 -5.22 7.08
C PRO A 48 5.01 -4.02 7.75
N GLU A 49 5.26 -4.08 9.05
CA GLU A 49 5.90 -3.00 9.81
C GLU A 49 7.35 -2.70 9.38
N LYS A 50 7.98 -3.60 8.63
CA LYS A 50 9.34 -3.45 8.10
C LYS A 50 9.40 -3.15 6.60
N VAL A 51 8.25 -3.05 5.93
CA VAL A 51 8.18 -2.79 4.49
C VAL A 51 8.84 -1.46 4.15
N ILE A 52 8.61 -0.42 4.95
CA ILE A 52 9.24 0.90 4.79
C ILE A 52 10.76 0.77 4.77
N ASP A 53 11.34 0.03 5.71
CA ASP A 53 12.80 -0.12 5.80
C ASP A 53 13.38 -0.88 4.59
N VAL A 54 12.68 -1.91 4.11
CA VAL A 54 13.07 -2.64 2.91
C VAL A 54 12.99 -1.76 1.66
N GLN A 55 11.90 -1.03 1.48
CA GLN A 55 11.75 -0.11 0.34
C GLN A 55 12.75 1.05 0.40
N SER A 56 13.10 1.53 1.59
CA SER A 56 14.12 2.57 1.77
C SER A 56 15.49 2.16 1.23
N LEU A 57 15.81 0.88 1.34
CA LEU A 57 17.06 0.31 0.82
C LEU A 57 16.95 -0.07 -0.65
N ALA A 58 15.85 -0.72 -1.04
CA ALA A 58 15.67 -1.23 -2.39
C ALA A 58 15.37 -0.12 -3.41
N GLY A 59 14.75 0.98 -2.95
CA GLY A 59 14.23 2.01 -3.82
C GLY A 59 13.01 1.55 -4.63
N ASP A 60 12.56 2.42 -5.50
CA ASP A 60 11.49 2.17 -6.45
C ASP A 60 11.71 2.97 -7.73
N SER A 61 11.99 2.27 -8.83
CA SER A 61 12.24 2.93 -10.11
C SER A 61 10.99 3.52 -10.76
N VAL A 62 9.80 3.00 -10.42
CA VAL A 62 8.52 3.51 -10.94
C VAL A 62 8.23 4.88 -10.35
N ASP A 63 8.50 5.05 -9.05
CA ASP A 63 8.24 6.27 -8.31
C ASP A 63 9.49 7.15 -8.15
N ASN A 64 10.56 6.82 -8.88
CA ASN A 64 11.84 7.54 -8.85
C ASN A 64 12.44 7.65 -7.42
N ILE A 65 12.30 6.59 -6.63
CA ILE A 65 12.86 6.50 -5.28
C ILE A 65 14.24 5.86 -5.39
N PRO A 66 15.32 6.55 -4.97
CA PRO A 66 16.69 6.14 -5.29
C PRO A 66 17.11 4.83 -4.65
N GLY A 67 16.74 4.58 -3.40
CA GLY A 67 17.26 3.46 -2.63
C GLY A 67 18.79 3.50 -2.48
N VAL A 68 19.38 2.32 -2.23
CA VAL A 68 20.83 2.12 -2.18
C VAL A 68 21.24 1.33 -3.42
N PRO A 69 22.14 1.84 -4.26
CA PRO A 69 22.55 1.17 -5.50
C PRO A 69 23.00 -0.28 -5.29
N GLY A 70 22.44 -1.21 -6.10
CA GLY A 70 22.75 -2.64 -6.02
C GLY A 70 22.14 -3.40 -4.83
N ILE A 71 21.25 -2.76 -4.06
CA ILE A 71 20.46 -3.40 -3.01
C ILE A 71 19.01 -3.51 -3.50
N GLY A 72 18.60 -4.69 -3.97
CA GLY A 72 17.21 -4.99 -4.29
C GLY A 72 16.45 -5.54 -3.07
N ILE A 73 15.15 -5.77 -3.23
CA ILE A 73 14.23 -6.21 -2.17
C ILE A 73 14.76 -7.41 -1.36
N LYS A 74 15.28 -8.44 -2.04
CA LYS A 74 15.82 -9.64 -1.35
C LYS A 74 16.97 -9.31 -0.42
N THR A 75 17.95 -8.56 -0.89
CA THR A 75 19.10 -8.16 -0.08
C THR A 75 18.71 -7.19 1.03
N ALA A 76 17.79 -6.27 0.73
CA ALA A 76 17.23 -5.35 1.73
C ALA A 76 16.54 -6.12 2.86
N ALA A 77 15.70 -7.10 2.51
CA ALA A 77 15.02 -7.96 3.50
C ALA A 77 16.01 -8.75 4.37
N GLU A 78 17.05 -9.35 3.77
CA GLU A 78 18.12 -10.03 4.51
C GLU A 78 18.79 -9.11 5.54
N LEU A 79 19.10 -7.87 5.13
CA LEU A 79 19.73 -6.88 6.00
C LEU A 79 18.78 -6.44 7.12
N ILE A 80 17.54 -6.10 6.81
CA ILE A 80 16.56 -5.66 7.80
C ILE A 80 16.20 -6.77 8.78
N ASN A 81 16.05 -8.01 8.32
CA ASN A 81 15.84 -9.16 9.22
C ASN A 81 17.05 -9.38 10.16
N LYS A 82 18.27 -9.17 9.67
CA LYS A 82 19.49 -9.35 10.47
C LYS A 82 19.73 -8.24 11.48
N PHE A 83 19.53 -6.98 11.08
CA PHE A 83 19.84 -5.81 11.91
C PHE A 83 18.64 -5.26 12.67
N GLY A 84 17.41 -5.67 12.30
CA GLY A 84 16.16 -5.28 12.94
C GLY A 84 15.45 -4.11 12.27
N SER A 85 16.16 -3.01 11.96
CA SER A 85 15.63 -1.82 11.30
C SER A 85 16.69 -1.13 10.42
N LEU A 86 16.26 -0.18 9.60
CA LEU A 86 17.15 0.65 8.81
C LEU A 86 18.11 1.46 9.71
N ASP A 87 17.63 2.02 10.81
CA ASP A 87 18.46 2.81 11.72
C ASP A 87 19.58 1.95 12.35
N GLU A 88 19.26 0.75 12.82
CA GLU A 88 20.23 -0.17 13.39
C GLU A 88 21.21 -0.69 12.32
N LEU A 89 20.74 -0.91 11.10
CA LEU A 89 21.59 -1.26 9.97
C LEU A 89 22.60 -0.15 9.68
N LEU A 90 22.15 1.10 9.58
CA LEU A 90 23.02 2.23 9.27
C LEU A 90 24.04 2.51 10.38
N LYS A 91 23.65 2.35 11.66
CA LYS A 91 24.58 2.45 12.81
C LYS A 91 25.66 1.36 12.79
N LYS A 92 25.29 0.16 12.36
CA LYS A 92 26.17 -1.03 12.37
C LYS A 92 26.71 -1.38 10.99
N ALA A 93 26.61 -0.48 10.00
CA ALA A 93 27.01 -0.74 8.62
C ALA A 93 28.49 -1.20 8.50
N GLU A 94 29.38 -0.68 9.33
CA GLU A 94 30.79 -1.06 9.38
C GLU A 94 31.02 -2.54 9.72
N THR A 95 30.08 -3.18 10.40
CA THR A 95 30.17 -4.60 10.80
C THR A 95 29.79 -5.56 9.68
N ILE A 96 29.37 -5.05 8.52
CA ILE A 96 28.99 -5.88 7.37
C ILE A 96 30.25 -6.53 6.78
N LYS A 97 30.23 -7.88 6.72
CA LYS A 97 31.38 -8.66 6.28
C LYS A 97 31.77 -8.44 4.81
N GLN A 98 30.78 -8.17 3.93
CA GLN A 98 31.03 -7.94 2.51
C GLN A 98 31.54 -6.50 2.27
N PRO A 99 32.81 -6.31 1.89
CA PRO A 99 33.40 -4.98 1.79
C PRO A 99 32.64 -4.04 0.83
N LYS A 100 32.30 -4.55 -0.36
CA LYS A 100 31.55 -3.78 -1.37
C LYS A 100 30.19 -3.31 -0.84
N ARG A 101 29.41 -4.22 -0.22
CA ARG A 101 28.10 -3.89 0.33
C ARG A 101 28.21 -2.89 1.48
N ARG A 102 29.18 -3.09 2.35
CA ARG A 102 29.48 -2.15 3.44
C ARG A 102 29.75 -0.75 2.89
N GLN A 103 30.69 -0.63 1.94
CA GLN A 103 31.04 0.66 1.36
C GLN A 103 29.84 1.32 0.68
N THR A 104 29.09 0.56 -0.14
CA THR A 104 27.89 1.08 -0.80
C THR A 104 26.87 1.64 0.19
N LEU A 105 26.64 0.97 1.33
CA LEU A 105 25.71 1.46 2.37
C LEU A 105 26.23 2.74 3.04
N LEU A 106 27.53 2.80 3.32
CA LEU A 106 28.14 3.99 3.94
C LEU A 106 28.05 5.20 3.00
N ASP A 107 28.36 5.01 1.72
CA ASP A 107 28.36 6.07 0.69
C ASP A 107 26.93 6.56 0.34
N ASN A 108 25.92 5.72 0.55
CA ASN A 108 24.53 6.02 0.16
C ASN A 108 23.56 6.10 1.35
N LYS A 109 24.06 6.43 2.53
CA LYS A 109 23.24 6.59 3.73
C LYS A 109 22.13 7.63 3.54
N ASP A 110 22.46 8.76 2.92
CA ASP A 110 21.51 9.84 2.69
C ASP A 110 20.41 9.43 1.69
N ASN A 111 20.76 8.66 0.66
CA ASN A 111 19.79 8.11 -0.28
C ASN A 111 18.80 7.17 0.43
N ALA A 112 19.25 6.32 1.34
CA ALA A 112 18.37 5.45 2.12
C ALA A 112 17.42 6.28 3.02
N LEU A 113 17.92 7.35 3.64
CA LEU A 113 17.11 8.23 4.50
C LEU A 113 16.10 9.08 3.72
N ILE A 114 16.48 9.56 2.53
CA ILE A 114 15.56 10.26 1.62
C ILE A 114 14.49 9.27 1.13
N SER A 115 14.89 8.08 0.69
CA SER A 115 13.97 7.03 0.26
C SER A 115 12.96 6.70 1.35
N ARG A 116 13.38 6.58 2.61
CA ARG A 116 12.48 6.36 3.74
C ARG A 116 11.42 7.44 3.86
N LYS A 117 11.80 8.71 3.69
CA LYS A 117 10.84 9.82 3.72
C LYS A 117 9.83 9.74 2.59
N LEU A 118 10.27 9.30 1.41
CA LEU A 118 9.42 9.20 0.21
C LEU A 118 8.46 8.02 0.28
N VAL A 119 8.90 6.85 0.76
CA VAL A 119 8.05 5.64 0.85
C VAL A 119 7.12 5.64 2.05
N THR A 120 7.37 6.47 3.07
CA THR A 120 6.53 6.51 4.26
C THR A 120 5.24 7.27 3.99
N LEU A 121 4.11 6.59 4.10
CA LEU A 121 2.80 7.20 3.92
C LEU A 121 2.50 8.22 5.01
N ASN A 122 1.92 9.35 4.62
CA ASN A 122 1.43 10.35 5.57
C ASN A 122 0.17 9.84 6.27
N GLN A 123 0.26 9.57 7.56
CA GLN A 123 -0.87 9.11 8.39
C GLN A 123 -1.63 10.27 9.08
N HIS A 124 -1.20 11.50 8.87
CA HIS A 124 -1.77 12.70 9.51
C HIS A 124 -2.44 13.62 8.48
N VAL A 125 -3.15 13.02 7.53
CA VAL A 125 -3.94 13.79 6.56
C VAL A 125 -5.11 14.45 7.31
N PRO A 126 -5.31 15.78 7.21
CA PRO A 126 -6.41 16.45 7.86
C PRO A 126 -7.73 16.06 7.20
N LEU A 127 -8.54 15.28 7.88
CA LEU A 127 -9.90 14.90 7.47
C LEU A 127 -10.91 15.64 8.34
N LYS A 128 -11.97 16.15 7.71
CA LYS A 128 -13.13 16.74 8.40
C LYS A 128 -14.18 15.67 8.74
N GLU A 129 -14.19 14.60 7.99
CA GLU A 129 -15.12 13.50 8.07
C GLU A 129 -14.79 12.58 9.25
N THR A 130 -15.80 12.05 9.87
CA THR A 130 -15.73 10.99 10.87
C THR A 130 -16.01 9.63 10.25
N ILE A 131 -15.70 8.54 10.95
CA ILE A 131 -15.99 7.17 10.47
C ILE A 131 -17.49 6.98 10.18
N ASP A 132 -18.36 7.64 10.95
CA ASP A 132 -19.81 7.52 10.78
C ASP A 132 -20.30 8.22 9.49
N ASP A 133 -19.53 9.17 8.95
CA ASP A 133 -19.84 9.82 7.67
C ASP A 133 -19.59 8.89 6.47
N PHE A 134 -18.79 7.83 6.66
CA PHE A 134 -18.48 6.82 5.62
C PHE A 134 -19.47 5.66 5.58
N ILE A 135 -20.59 5.74 6.30
CA ILE A 135 -21.65 4.74 6.22
C ILE A 135 -22.25 4.75 4.80
N LEU A 136 -22.27 3.56 4.17
CA LEU A 136 -22.85 3.40 2.84
C LEU A 136 -24.34 3.76 2.88
N LYS A 137 -24.71 4.80 2.13
CA LYS A 137 -26.09 5.24 2.00
C LYS A 137 -26.85 4.36 0.99
N PRO A 138 -28.17 4.21 1.12
CA PRO A 138 -28.99 3.55 0.11
C PRO A 138 -28.75 4.15 -1.28
N LEU A 139 -28.74 3.30 -2.30
CA LEU A 139 -28.51 3.70 -3.68
C LEU A 139 -29.67 4.59 -4.17
N ASP A 140 -29.37 5.81 -4.60
CA ASP A 140 -30.32 6.66 -5.34
C ASP A 140 -30.34 6.18 -6.80
N LYS A 141 -31.28 5.25 -7.06
CA LYS A 141 -31.38 4.62 -8.39
C LYS A 141 -31.66 5.66 -9.47
N THR A 142 -32.52 6.64 -9.23
CA THR A 142 -32.87 7.65 -10.23
C THR A 142 -31.62 8.42 -10.66
N LYS A 143 -30.88 8.98 -9.72
CA LYS A 143 -29.65 9.73 -10.05
C LYS A 143 -28.61 8.90 -10.79
N ILE A 144 -28.45 7.65 -10.38
CA ILE A 144 -27.47 6.77 -11.06
C ILE A 144 -27.91 6.44 -12.47
N PHE A 145 -29.18 6.11 -12.68
CA PHE A 145 -29.67 5.77 -14.02
C PHE A 145 -29.65 6.98 -14.95
N ASP A 146 -30.05 8.17 -14.46
CA ASP A 146 -29.96 9.41 -15.23
C ASP A 146 -28.51 9.71 -15.65
N PHE A 147 -27.56 9.59 -14.72
CA PHE A 147 -26.14 9.75 -15.01
C PHE A 147 -25.63 8.73 -16.04
N LEU A 148 -26.02 7.45 -15.90
CA LEU A 148 -25.58 6.41 -16.83
C LEU A 148 -26.17 6.57 -18.21
N ASP A 149 -27.37 7.12 -18.32
CA ASP A 149 -28.00 7.46 -19.60
C ASP A 149 -27.34 8.69 -20.24
N GLU A 150 -27.09 9.75 -19.47
CA GLU A 150 -26.35 10.92 -19.93
C GLU A 150 -24.94 10.57 -20.46
N MET A 151 -24.25 9.65 -19.76
CA MET A 151 -22.90 9.21 -20.15
C MET A 151 -22.90 8.05 -21.18
N GLU A 152 -24.06 7.59 -21.63
CA GLU A 152 -24.22 6.44 -22.56
C GLU A 152 -23.56 5.14 -22.07
N PHE A 153 -23.50 4.92 -20.76
CA PHE A 153 -22.85 3.74 -20.14
C PHE A 153 -23.77 2.50 -20.11
N SER A 154 -24.23 2.07 -21.27
CA SER A 154 -25.21 0.99 -21.45
C SER A 154 -24.83 -0.34 -20.78
N LYS A 155 -23.54 -0.73 -20.84
CA LYS A 155 -23.07 -1.97 -20.22
C LYS A 155 -23.09 -1.91 -18.68
N ILE A 156 -22.70 -0.79 -18.12
CA ILE A 156 -22.71 -0.58 -16.66
C ILE A 156 -24.16 -0.51 -16.17
N LYS A 157 -25.03 0.19 -16.89
CA LYS A 157 -26.45 0.28 -16.60
C LYS A 157 -27.09 -1.12 -16.50
N LYS A 158 -26.88 -1.99 -17.48
CA LYS A 158 -27.37 -3.37 -17.44
C LYS A 158 -26.89 -4.16 -16.21
N ARG A 159 -25.62 -4.01 -15.82
CA ARG A 159 -25.09 -4.66 -14.62
C ARG A 159 -25.75 -4.17 -13.34
N ILE A 160 -25.98 -2.85 -13.22
CA ILE A 160 -26.65 -2.25 -12.06
C ILE A 160 -28.12 -2.69 -12.01
N GLU A 161 -28.82 -2.73 -13.15
CA GLU A 161 -30.20 -3.28 -13.25
C GLU A 161 -30.29 -4.73 -12.77
N GLN A 162 -29.33 -5.56 -13.15
CA GLN A 162 -29.26 -6.95 -12.71
C GLN A 162 -29.04 -7.09 -11.20
N THR A 163 -28.19 -6.23 -10.62
CA THR A 163 -27.80 -6.31 -9.21
C THR A 163 -28.82 -5.67 -8.28
N TYR A 164 -29.37 -4.52 -8.66
CA TYR A 164 -30.19 -3.67 -7.79
C TYR A 164 -31.64 -3.49 -8.29
N GLY A 165 -32.00 -4.12 -9.41
CA GLY A 165 -33.29 -3.94 -10.08
C GLY A 165 -33.36 -2.67 -10.94
N LYS A 166 -34.35 -2.61 -11.81
CA LYS A 166 -34.59 -1.46 -12.70
C LYS A 166 -34.95 -0.21 -11.93
N SER A 167 -34.71 0.97 -12.51
CA SER A 167 -35.22 2.23 -12.01
C SER A 167 -36.75 2.18 -12.00
N THR A 168 -37.36 2.58 -10.90
CA THR A 168 -38.83 2.74 -10.77
C THR A 168 -39.25 4.14 -11.11
N SER A 169 -38.62 4.82 -12.05
CA SER A 169 -39.11 6.11 -12.54
C SER A 169 -40.43 5.88 -13.28
N PHE A 170 -41.53 6.13 -12.61
CA PHE A 170 -42.80 6.36 -13.28
C PHE A 170 -42.65 7.63 -14.13
N LYS A 171 -42.86 7.48 -15.46
CA LYS A 171 -43.07 8.63 -16.35
C LYS A 171 -44.38 9.33 -15.98
#